data_f8bd5cb44180258407fadcc9ef396caa
#
_entry.id   f8bd5cb44180258407fadcc9ef396caa
#
_cell.length_a   1.000
_cell.length_b   1.000
_cell.length_c   1.000
_cell.angle_alpha   90.00
_cell.angle_beta   90.00
_cell.angle_gamma   90.00
#
_symmetry.space_group_name_H-M   'P 1'
#
loop_
_entity.id
_entity.type
_entity.pdbx_description
1 polymer ?
#
loop_
_entity_poly.entity_id
_entity_poly.type
_entity_poly.pdbx_seq_one_letter_code
_entity_poly.pdbx_strand_id
1 'polypeptide(L)'
;VAPERMRWAMEAGCGGLVLAASDLHDAFTLAPRMTRVVPGIRQAGTETHDQARAATPGDAIRAGADLLVIGRAVTHADDPEAAAASIADEVSRALA
;
A
#
# COMPACT_ATOMS: atom_id res chain seq x y z
N VAL A 1 12.39 14.33 1.11
CA VAL A 1 11.56 14.51 2.30
C VAL A 1 11.20 13.17 2.93
N ALA A 2 10.70 12.21 2.12
CA ALA A 2 10.33 10.91 2.66
C ALA A 2 11.51 10.17 3.32
N PRO A 3 12.72 10.09 2.71
CA PRO A 3 13.83 9.42 3.36
C PRO A 3 14.21 9.99 4.72
N GLU A 4 14.15 11.30 4.88
CA GLU A 4 14.44 11.93 6.17
C GLU A 4 13.42 11.55 7.23
N ARG A 5 12.13 11.53 6.86
CA ARG A 5 11.06 11.14 7.78
C ARG A 5 11.18 9.69 8.18
N MET A 6 11.58 8.83 7.27
CA MET A 6 11.82 7.42 7.56
C MET A 6 12.93 7.25 8.58
N ARG A 7 14.01 7.99 8.43
CA ARG A 7 15.11 7.95 9.41
C ARG A 7 14.67 8.43 10.77
N TRP A 8 13.91 9.53 10.82
CA TRP A 8 13.39 10.03 12.10
C TRP A 8 12.50 9.01 12.78
N ALA A 9 11.64 8.31 12.00
CA ALA A 9 10.78 7.28 12.55
C ALA A 9 11.59 6.11 13.12
N MET A 10 12.64 5.69 12.43
CA MET A 10 13.52 4.64 12.93
C MET A 10 14.22 5.05 14.22
N GLU A 11 14.77 6.26 14.25
CA GLU A 11 15.46 6.77 15.45
C GLU A 11 14.50 6.90 16.63
N ALA A 12 13.24 7.21 16.38
CA ALA A 12 12.22 7.32 17.41
C ALA A 12 11.69 5.96 17.89
N GLY A 13 12.07 4.87 17.24
CA GLY A 13 11.65 3.52 17.62
C GLY A 13 10.29 3.09 17.08
N CYS A 14 9.80 3.75 16.02
CA CYS A 14 8.55 3.33 15.39
C CYS A 14 8.69 1.95 14.76
N GLY A 15 7.63 1.13 14.86
CA GLY A 15 7.61 -0.22 14.30
C GLY A 15 7.17 -0.29 12.85
N GLY A 16 6.56 0.77 12.30
CA GLY A 16 6.05 0.77 10.95
C GLY A 16 5.92 2.16 10.38
N LEU A 17 5.68 2.21 9.07
CA LEU A 17 5.52 3.44 8.30
C LEU A 17 4.24 3.38 7.48
N VAL A 18 3.52 4.49 7.39
CA VAL A 18 2.43 4.67 6.42
C VAL A 18 2.99 5.53 5.30
N LEU A 19 3.03 5.00 4.08
CA LEU A 19 3.68 5.68 2.97
C LEU A 19 3.01 5.33 1.64
N ALA A 20 3.22 6.18 0.64
CA ALA A 20 2.73 5.91 -0.71
C ALA A 20 3.53 4.78 -1.35
N ALA A 21 2.91 4.06 -2.29
CA ALA A 21 3.59 2.97 -3.00
C ALA A 21 4.89 3.44 -3.67
N SER A 22 4.93 4.68 -4.15
CA SER A 22 6.13 5.24 -4.78
C SER A 22 7.32 5.39 -3.85
N ASP A 23 7.10 5.32 -2.53
CA ASP A 23 8.16 5.45 -1.52
C ASP A 23 8.64 4.09 -1.00
N LEU A 24 8.06 2.98 -1.47
CA LEU A 24 8.39 1.65 -0.97
C LEU A 24 9.84 1.26 -1.22
N HIS A 25 10.41 1.65 -2.34
CA HIS A 25 11.81 1.36 -2.63
C HIS A 25 12.73 1.96 -1.58
N ASP A 26 12.50 3.24 -1.24
CA ASP A 26 13.30 3.91 -0.22
C ASP A 26 13.08 3.28 1.16
N ALA A 27 11.84 2.92 1.49
CA ALA A 27 11.54 2.28 2.76
C ALA A 27 12.23 0.93 2.89
N PHE A 28 12.24 0.15 1.83
CA PHE A 28 12.92 -1.14 1.82
C PHE A 28 14.42 -0.98 2.05
N THR A 29 15.02 0.04 1.43
CA THR A 29 16.46 0.30 1.53
C THR A 29 16.84 0.88 2.90
N LEU A 30 16.07 1.86 3.39
CA LEU A 30 16.43 2.61 4.59
C LEU A 30 15.89 1.99 5.88
N ALA A 31 14.76 1.32 5.82
CA ALA A 31 14.07 0.80 7.00
C ALA A 31 13.48 -0.58 6.73
N PRO A 32 14.32 -1.57 6.38
CA PRO A 32 13.83 -2.88 5.93
C PRO A 32 13.08 -3.67 7.00
N ARG A 33 13.27 -3.34 8.27
CA ARG A 33 12.61 -4.06 9.38
C ARG A 33 11.29 -3.44 9.81
N MET A 34 10.95 -2.26 9.29
CA MET A 34 9.70 -1.61 9.64
C MET A 34 8.56 -2.17 8.81
N THR A 35 7.38 -2.30 9.41
CA THR A 35 6.17 -2.69 8.69
C THR A 35 5.78 -1.56 7.75
N ARG A 36 5.56 -1.88 6.49
CA ARG A 36 5.22 -0.91 5.46
C ARG A 36 3.72 -0.97 5.17
N VAL A 37 3.02 0.10 5.51
CA VAL A 37 1.57 0.23 5.37
C VAL A 37 1.28 1.20 4.24
N VAL A 38 0.55 0.77 3.23
CA VAL A 38 0.34 1.56 2.01
C VAL A 38 -1.13 1.86 1.78
N PRO A 39 -1.55 3.13 1.89
CA PRO A 39 -2.91 3.57 1.52
C PRO A 39 -2.97 3.92 0.03
N GLY A 40 -4.13 4.37 -0.42
CA GLY A 40 -4.30 4.82 -1.80
C GLY A 40 -4.37 3.67 -2.79
N ILE A 41 -4.84 2.51 -2.35
CA ILE A 41 -4.90 1.32 -3.19
C ILE A 41 -6.19 1.34 -4.01
N ARG A 42 -6.08 1.07 -5.32
CA ARG A 42 -7.20 0.99 -6.26
C ARG A 42 -7.03 -0.23 -7.14
N GLN A 43 -8.14 -0.82 -7.53
CA GLN A 43 -8.10 -1.88 -8.54
C GLN A 43 -7.80 -1.27 -9.92
N ALA A 44 -7.14 -2.05 -10.77
CA ALA A 44 -6.84 -1.62 -12.13
C ALA A 44 -8.12 -1.23 -12.88
N GLY A 45 -8.07 -0.13 -13.62
CA GLY A 45 -9.18 0.35 -14.41
C GLY A 45 -10.17 1.24 -13.65
N THR A 46 -10.02 1.40 -12.34
CA THR A 46 -10.87 2.30 -11.57
C THR A 46 -10.33 3.73 -11.64
N GLU A 47 -11.22 4.70 -11.42
CA GLU A 47 -10.83 6.10 -11.41
C GLU A 47 -10.02 6.43 -10.16
N THR A 48 -9.07 7.33 -10.31
CA THR A 48 -8.15 7.71 -9.24
C THR A 48 -8.19 9.21 -8.95
N HIS A 49 -9.37 9.81 -9.02
CA HIS A 49 -9.55 11.26 -8.87
C HIS A 49 -8.84 11.86 -7.66
N ASP A 50 -8.89 11.17 -6.54
CA ASP A 50 -8.38 11.69 -5.27
C ASP A 50 -7.00 11.15 -4.92
N GLN A 51 -6.46 10.26 -5.76
CA GLN A 51 -5.23 9.53 -5.46
C GLN A 51 -4.30 9.54 -6.67
N ALA A 52 -3.62 10.65 -6.88
CA ALA A 52 -2.67 10.79 -7.98
C ALA A 52 -1.55 9.74 -7.94
N ARG A 53 -1.29 9.15 -6.76
CA ARG A 53 -0.24 8.16 -6.54
C ARG A 53 -0.82 6.79 -6.17
N ALA A 54 -1.98 6.49 -6.71
CA ALA A 54 -2.65 5.21 -6.44
C ALA A 54 -1.89 4.05 -7.06
N ALA A 55 -1.97 2.90 -6.42
CA ALA A 55 -1.37 1.65 -6.89
C ALA A 55 -2.41 0.54 -6.84
N THR A 56 -2.21 -0.52 -7.64
CA THR A 56 -3.03 -1.72 -7.53
C THR A 56 -2.55 -2.55 -6.33
N PRO A 57 -3.43 -3.38 -5.76
CA PRO A 57 -3.03 -4.25 -4.65
C PRO A 57 -1.82 -5.13 -4.98
N GLY A 58 -1.83 -5.77 -6.14
CA GLY A 58 -0.74 -6.64 -6.54
C GLY A 58 0.58 -5.90 -6.71
N ASP A 59 0.54 -4.72 -7.35
CA ASP A 59 1.75 -3.92 -7.55
C ASP A 59 2.34 -3.46 -6.23
N ALA A 60 1.50 -3.05 -5.28
CA ALA A 60 1.96 -2.61 -3.97
C ALA A 60 2.63 -3.75 -3.19
N ILE A 61 2.04 -4.93 -3.23
CA ILE A 61 2.62 -6.12 -2.58
C ILE A 61 3.97 -6.49 -3.22
N ARG A 62 4.03 -6.51 -4.54
CA ARG A 62 5.28 -6.83 -5.25
C ARG A 62 6.37 -5.80 -4.98
N ALA A 63 5.97 -4.55 -4.74
CA ALA A 63 6.93 -3.47 -4.44
C ALA A 63 7.39 -3.48 -2.97
N GLY A 64 6.80 -4.33 -2.12
CA GLY A 64 7.27 -4.51 -0.75
C GLY A 64 6.31 -4.05 0.35
N ALA A 65 5.05 -3.75 0.03
CA ALA A 65 4.07 -3.43 1.06
C ALA A 65 3.77 -4.65 1.93
N ASP A 66 3.65 -4.44 3.23
CA ASP A 66 3.27 -5.48 4.17
C ASP A 66 1.77 -5.47 4.45
N LEU A 67 1.18 -4.27 4.51
CA LEU A 67 -0.24 -4.09 4.74
C LEU A 67 -0.78 -3.06 3.76
N LEU A 68 -1.98 -3.29 3.26
CA LEU A 68 -2.66 -2.37 2.37
C LEU A 68 -3.86 -1.77 3.10
N VAL A 69 -4.04 -0.45 2.96
CA VAL A 69 -5.25 0.22 3.46
C VAL A 69 -6.22 0.33 2.30
N ILE A 70 -7.32 -0.36 2.38
CA ILE A 70 -8.34 -0.42 1.34
C ILE A 70 -9.59 0.29 1.85
N GLY A 71 -9.93 1.38 1.23
CA GLY A 71 -11.12 2.16 1.59
C GLY A 71 -12.17 2.11 0.50
N ARG A 72 -12.28 3.19 -0.27
CA ARG A 72 -13.34 3.36 -1.26
C ARG A 72 -13.34 2.30 -2.37
N ALA A 73 -12.22 1.65 -2.64
CA ALA A 73 -12.18 0.55 -3.59
C ALA A 73 -13.16 -0.57 -3.21
N VAL A 74 -13.45 -0.72 -1.93
CA VAL A 74 -14.45 -1.68 -1.44
C VAL A 74 -15.74 -0.99 -1.07
N THR A 75 -15.69 0.07 -0.26
CA THR A 75 -16.88 0.70 0.29
C THR A 75 -17.75 1.38 -0.77
N HIS A 76 -17.15 1.86 -1.86
CA HIS A 76 -17.86 2.49 -2.96
C HIS A 76 -18.10 1.55 -4.15
N ALA A 77 -17.78 0.28 -4.02
CA ALA A 77 -18.05 -0.70 -5.06
C ALA A 77 -19.53 -1.04 -5.11
N ASP A 78 -20.04 -1.43 -6.27
CA ASP A 78 -21.44 -1.88 -6.43
C ASP A 78 -21.70 -3.12 -5.58
N ASP A 79 -20.72 -4.01 -5.47
CA ASP A 79 -20.77 -5.19 -4.61
C ASP A 79 -19.49 -5.21 -3.76
N PRO A 80 -19.55 -4.62 -2.56
CA PRO A 80 -18.36 -4.55 -1.70
C PRO A 80 -17.75 -5.89 -1.35
N GLU A 81 -18.58 -6.92 -1.13
CA GLU A 81 -18.08 -8.26 -0.82
C GLU A 81 -17.27 -8.84 -1.98
N ALA A 82 -17.81 -8.73 -3.20
CA ALA A 82 -17.10 -9.20 -4.38
C ALA A 82 -15.81 -8.41 -4.62
N ALA A 83 -15.84 -7.10 -4.39
CA ALA A 83 -14.64 -6.26 -4.52
C ALA A 83 -13.57 -6.68 -3.53
N ALA A 84 -13.95 -6.91 -2.27
CA ALA A 84 -13.01 -7.34 -1.24
C ALA A 84 -12.41 -8.71 -1.59
N ALA A 85 -13.23 -9.65 -2.06
CA ALA A 85 -12.76 -10.97 -2.45
C ALA A 85 -11.78 -10.90 -3.62
N SER A 86 -12.07 -10.05 -4.60
CA SER A 86 -11.20 -9.85 -5.76
C SER A 86 -9.83 -9.29 -5.34
N ILE A 87 -9.83 -8.32 -4.44
CA ILE A 87 -8.58 -7.74 -3.93
C ILE A 87 -7.79 -8.78 -3.13
N ALA A 88 -8.45 -9.54 -2.28
CA ALA A 88 -7.79 -10.59 -1.51
C ALA A 88 -7.15 -11.63 -2.42
N ASP A 89 -7.83 -12.00 -3.50
CA ASP A 89 -7.30 -12.94 -4.48
C ASP A 89 -6.07 -12.36 -5.21
N GLU A 90 -6.12 -11.10 -5.58
CA GLU A 90 -4.99 -10.42 -6.23
C GLU A 90 -3.77 -10.38 -5.31
N VAL A 91 -3.97 -10.07 -4.02
CA VAL A 91 -2.90 -10.07 -3.03
C VAL A 91 -2.31 -11.46 -2.88
N SER A 92 -3.15 -12.47 -2.79
CA SER A 92 -2.72 -13.86 -2.67
C SER A 92 -1.83 -14.27 -3.85
N ARG A 93 -2.23 -13.91 -5.06
CA ARG A 93 -1.44 -14.22 -6.26
C ARG A 93 -0.11 -13.46 -6.29
N ALA A 94 -0.08 -12.23 -5.79
CA ALA A 94 1.15 -11.44 -5.74
C ALA A 94 2.15 -11.99 -4.72
N LEU A 95 1.68 -12.68 -3.69
CA LEU A 95 2.52 -13.31 -2.67
C LEU A 95 3.05 -14.69 -3.08
N ALA A 96 2.47 -15.29 -4.08
CA ALA A 96 2.85 -16.63 -4.51
C ALA A 96 4.22 -16.71 -5.21
#